data_fb397bc9cf2559d82627463a867b2e39
#
_entry.id   fb397bc9cf2559d82627463a867b2e39
#
_cell.length_a   1.000
_cell.length_b   1.000
_cell.length_c   1.000
_cell.angle_alpha   90.00
_cell.angle_beta   90.00
_cell.angle_gamma   90.00
#
_symmetry.space_group_name_H-M   'P 1'
#
loop_
_entity.id
_entity.type
_entity.pdbx_description
1 polymer ?
#
loop_
_entity_poly.entity_id
_entity_poly.type
_entity_poly.pdbx_seq_one_letter_code
_entity_poly.pdbx_strand_id
1 'polypeptide(L)'
;MNSTSNLLPLCKVSDIPAGQAKRIEVSSLALAIFNVDGQFYVTDDNCTHGPGLLSEGFVDGDVVECNFHNGAFHIPTGKPVSPPCTIPLRTFPVTIVDNQVCIDPNAPQQESAVS
;
A
#
# COMPACT_ATOMS: atom_id res chain seq x y z
N MET A 1 -20.46 -18.86 5.79
CA MET A 1 -19.38 -18.61 5.37
C MET A 1 -18.75 -17.41 5.88
N ASN A 2 -17.62 -17.47 6.19
CA ASN A 2 -16.98 -16.54 6.86
C ASN A 2 -16.08 -15.75 6.04
N SER A 3 -16.15 -14.48 6.08
CA SER A 3 -15.33 -13.64 5.27
C SER A 3 -13.86 -13.76 5.60
N THR A 4 -13.53 -14.25 6.78
CA THR A 4 -12.12 -14.38 7.13
C THR A 4 -11.41 -15.45 6.34
N SER A 5 -12.14 -16.36 5.69
CA SER A 5 -11.50 -17.38 4.88
C SER A 5 -10.84 -16.80 3.64
N ASN A 6 -11.14 -15.54 3.27
CA ASN A 6 -10.52 -14.90 2.12
C ASN A 6 -9.32 -14.05 2.49
N LEU A 7 -9.01 -13.93 3.77
CA LEU A 7 -7.91 -13.08 4.20
C LEU A 7 -6.58 -13.79 4.02
N LEU A 8 -5.62 -13.06 3.47
CA LEU A 8 -4.28 -13.56 3.23
C LEU A 8 -3.32 -12.82 4.14
N PRO A 9 -2.62 -13.51 5.04
CA PRO A 9 -1.64 -12.83 5.87
C PRO A 9 -0.40 -12.46 5.05
N LEU A 10 0.09 -11.25 5.25
CA LEU A 10 1.24 -10.75 4.51
C LEU A 10 2.51 -10.70 5.36
N CYS A 11 2.39 -10.20 6.58
CA CYS A 11 3.53 -10.08 7.48
C CYS A 11 3.00 -9.81 8.88
N LYS A 12 3.91 -9.83 9.85
CA LYS A 12 3.55 -9.47 11.22
C LYS A 12 3.58 -7.95 11.38
N VAL A 13 2.74 -7.43 12.27
CA VAL A 13 2.76 -5.99 12.53
C VAL A 13 4.14 -5.55 13.03
N SER A 14 4.85 -6.41 13.75
CA SER A 14 6.17 -6.08 14.27
C SER A 14 7.26 -6.07 13.20
N ASP A 15 6.96 -6.54 11.99
CA ASP A 15 7.97 -6.58 10.93
C ASP A 15 8.22 -5.20 10.31
N ILE A 16 7.33 -4.26 10.52
CA ILE A 16 7.42 -2.93 9.89
C ILE A 16 7.31 -1.86 10.97
N PRO A 17 8.42 -1.23 11.34
CA PRO A 17 8.37 -0.12 12.30
C PRO A 17 7.60 1.07 11.74
N ALA A 18 7.11 1.91 12.64
CA ALA A 18 6.37 3.11 12.23
C ALA A 18 7.21 3.96 11.29
N GLY A 19 6.58 4.46 10.25
CA GLY A 19 7.24 5.30 9.26
C GLY A 19 7.97 4.53 8.17
N GLN A 20 7.82 3.21 8.14
CA GLN A 20 8.53 2.37 7.17
C GLN A 20 7.58 1.58 6.30
N ALA A 21 8.12 0.99 5.24
CA ALA A 21 7.37 0.19 4.30
C ALA A 21 8.12 -1.08 3.98
N LYS A 22 7.40 -2.09 3.52
CA LYS A 22 7.98 -3.38 3.16
C LYS A 22 7.31 -3.90 1.91
N ARG A 23 8.10 -4.50 1.01
CA ARG A 23 7.58 -5.12 -0.20
C ARG A 23 7.25 -6.58 0.06
N ILE A 24 6.09 -7.01 -0.40
CA ILE A 24 5.66 -8.41 -0.32
C ILE A 24 5.14 -8.82 -1.68
N GLU A 25 5.52 -10.00 -2.14
CA GLU A 25 4.97 -10.57 -3.37
C GLU A 25 4.16 -11.80 -3.01
N VAL A 26 2.87 -11.76 -3.30
CA VAL A 26 1.96 -12.89 -3.05
C VAL A 26 0.96 -12.97 -4.18
N SER A 27 0.57 -14.17 -4.56
CA SER A 27 -0.51 -14.39 -5.54
C SER A 27 -0.37 -13.52 -6.78
N SER A 28 0.82 -13.41 -7.31
CA SER A 28 1.14 -12.60 -8.49
C SER A 28 1.00 -11.09 -8.25
N LEU A 29 0.83 -10.68 -7.02
CA LEU A 29 0.76 -9.27 -6.66
C LEU A 29 2.08 -8.82 -6.06
N ALA A 30 2.51 -7.62 -6.42
CA ALA A 30 3.64 -6.96 -5.77
C ALA A 30 3.06 -5.82 -4.96
N LEU A 31 3.18 -5.90 -3.65
CA LEU A 31 2.50 -5.01 -2.73
C LEU A 31 3.48 -4.27 -1.84
N ALA A 32 3.11 -3.05 -1.45
CA ALA A 32 3.81 -2.28 -0.45
C ALA A 32 2.94 -2.21 0.80
N ILE A 33 3.52 -2.51 1.94
CA ILE A 33 2.83 -2.44 3.23
C ILE A 33 3.46 -1.31 4.00
N PHE A 34 2.64 -0.37 4.45
CA PHE A 34 3.12 0.83 5.14
C PHE A 34 2.63 0.85 6.58
N ASN A 35 3.50 1.23 7.50
CA ASN A 35 3.11 1.50 8.88
C ASN A 35 3.14 3.02 9.07
N VAL A 36 1.96 3.63 9.09
CA VAL A 36 1.81 5.06 9.29
C VAL A 36 1.30 5.29 10.70
N ASP A 37 2.22 5.59 11.60
CA ASP A 37 1.88 5.86 12.99
C ASP A 37 1.09 4.73 13.67
N GLY A 38 1.41 3.50 13.36
CA GLY A 38 0.74 2.34 13.94
C GLY A 38 -0.45 1.84 13.14
N GLN A 39 -0.84 2.55 12.10
CA GLN A 39 -1.90 2.11 11.19
C GLN A 39 -1.26 1.50 9.96
N PHE A 40 -1.75 0.34 9.53
CA PHE A 40 -1.18 -0.36 8.40
C PHE A 40 -2.02 -0.19 7.15
N TYR A 41 -1.34 0.04 6.04
CA TYR A 41 -1.98 0.23 4.74
C TYR A 41 -1.25 -0.61 3.71
N VAL A 42 -1.98 -1.13 2.73
CA VAL A 42 -1.40 -1.94 1.67
C VAL A 42 -1.83 -1.37 0.34
N THR A 43 -0.85 -1.16 -0.54
CA THR A 43 -1.09 -0.67 -1.90
C THR A 43 -0.30 -1.52 -2.87
N ASP A 44 -0.57 -1.34 -4.16
CA ASP A 44 0.37 -1.84 -5.15
C ASP A 44 1.73 -1.20 -4.91
N ASP A 45 2.81 -1.96 -5.13
CA ASP A 45 4.15 -1.43 -4.95
C ASP A 45 4.65 -0.66 -6.14
N ASN A 46 4.18 -0.99 -7.33
CA ASN A 46 4.63 -0.30 -8.54
C ASN A 46 4.00 1.09 -8.63
N CYS A 47 4.83 2.08 -8.87
CA CYS A 47 4.33 3.43 -9.08
C CYS A 47 3.54 3.48 -10.37
N THR A 48 2.39 4.15 -10.37
CA THR A 48 1.50 4.15 -11.53
C THR A 48 2.06 4.93 -12.71
N HIS A 49 3.04 5.80 -12.49
CA HIS A 49 3.55 6.63 -13.58
C HIS A 49 4.87 6.12 -14.18
N GLY A 50 5.45 5.08 -13.62
CA GLY A 50 6.72 4.60 -14.14
C GLY A 50 7.28 3.45 -13.32
N PRO A 51 8.54 3.14 -13.51
CA PRO A 51 9.14 1.94 -12.92
C PRO A 51 9.52 2.05 -11.46
N GLY A 52 9.16 3.09 -10.76
CA GLY A 52 9.52 3.22 -9.35
C GLY A 52 8.78 2.24 -8.46
N LEU A 53 9.37 1.98 -7.29
CA LEU A 53 8.77 1.12 -6.27
C LEU A 53 8.48 1.94 -5.02
N LEU A 54 7.24 1.89 -4.57
CA LEU A 54 6.83 2.70 -3.43
C LEU A 54 7.44 2.22 -2.13
N SER A 55 7.68 0.91 -2.01
CA SER A 55 8.34 0.37 -0.83
C SER A 55 9.76 0.89 -0.66
N GLU A 56 10.36 1.40 -1.72
CA GLU A 56 11.70 1.99 -1.68
C GLU A 56 11.65 3.50 -1.68
N GLY A 57 10.47 4.08 -1.60
CA GLY A 57 10.30 5.51 -1.61
C GLY A 57 10.46 6.11 -0.23
N PHE A 58 10.18 7.38 -0.14
CA PHE A 58 10.31 8.13 1.11
C PHE A 58 8.92 8.32 1.72
N VAL A 59 8.75 7.85 2.95
CA VAL A 59 7.47 7.97 3.66
C VAL A 59 7.55 9.16 4.58
N ASP A 60 6.58 10.08 4.43
CA ASP A 60 6.50 11.27 5.27
C ASP A 60 5.05 11.39 5.74
N GLY A 61 4.80 11.03 7.00
CA GLY A 61 3.43 10.98 7.51
C GLY A 61 2.62 9.96 6.74
N ASP A 62 1.53 10.39 6.11
CA ASP A 62 0.67 9.52 5.34
C ASP A 62 0.85 9.67 3.82
N VAL A 63 1.99 10.22 3.42
CA VAL A 63 2.33 10.41 2.01
C VAL A 63 3.60 9.61 1.72
N VAL A 64 3.65 8.95 0.57
CA VAL A 64 4.86 8.29 0.10
C VAL A 64 5.30 8.92 -1.21
N GLU A 65 6.60 9.24 -1.27
CA GLU A 65 7.21 9.78 -2.48
C GLU A 65 7.87 8.64 -3.23
N CYS A 66 7.53 8.50 -4.51
CA CYS A 66 8.11 7.46 -5.34
C CYS A 66 9.61 7.67 -5.46
N ASN A 67 10.38 6.59 -5.45
CA ASN A 67 11.83 6.69 -5.60
C ASN A 67 12.26 7.01 -7.03
N PHE A 68 11.29 7.21 -7.92
CA PHE A 68 11.56 7.53 -9.32
C PHE A 68 10.70 8.73 -9.69
N HIS A 69 11.30 9.85 -10.04
CA HIS A 69 10.65 11.09 -10.45
C HIS A 69 9.97 11.89 -9.33
N ASN A 70 10.10 11.45 -8.10
CA ASN A 70 9.61 12.21 -6.93
C ASN A 70 8.11 12.52 -6.91
N GLY A 71 7.32 11.77 -7.66
CA GLY A 71 5.87 11.88 -7.52
C GLY A 71 5.43 11.30 -6.19
N ALA A 72 4.27 11.71 -5.69
CA ALA A 72 3.82 11.29 -4.39
C ALA A 72 2.37 10.85 -4.38
N PHE A 73 2.04 9.99 -3.42
CA PHE A 73 0.68 9.46 -3.25
C PHE A 73 0.28 9.57 -1.78
N HIS A 74 -1.00 9.76 -1.56
CA HIS A 74 -1.58 9.67 -0.22
C HIS A 74 -1.77 8.19 0.10
N ILE A 75 -1.09 7.71 1.15
CA ILE A 75 -1.04 6.28 1.44
C ILE A 75 -2.42 5.68 1.72
N PRO A 76 -3.26 6.28 2.60
CA PRO A 76 -4.53 5.65 2.93
C PRO A 76 -5.50 5.52 1.76
N THR A 77 -5.47 6.44 0.79
CA THR A 77 -6.42 6.45 -0.30
C THR A 77 -5.83 6.06 -1.64
N GLY A 78 -4.51 6.11 -1.77
CA GLY A 78 -3.85 5.89 -3.04
C GLY A 78 -3.91 7.08 -3.98
N LYS A 79 -4.48 8.20 -3.56
CA LYS A 79 -4.61 9.36 -4.44
C LYS A 79 -3.27 9.98 -4.76
N PRO A 80 -3.04 10.36 -6.01
CA PRO A 80 -1.82 11.11 -6.34
C PRO A 80 -1.88 12.50 -5.74
N VAL A 81 -0.78 12.94 -5.14
CA VAL A 81 -0.72 14.28 -4.52
C VAL A 81 0.34 15.18 -5.14
N SER A 82 1.25 14.64 -5.94
CA SER A 82 2.26 15.44 -6.61
C SER A 82 2.55 14.89 -7.99
N PRO A 83 2.73 15.78 -8.97
CA PRO A 83 3.13 15.31 -10.30
C PRO A 83 4.49 14.61 -10.22
N PRO A 84 4.80 13.72 -11.11
CA PRO A 84 4.02 13.34 -12.29
C PRO A 84 2.96 12.28 -12.03
N CYS A 85 2.67 11.94 -10.78
CA CYS A 85 1.67 10.96 -10.44
C CYS A 85 0.28 11.53 -10.69
N THR A 86 -0.49 10.87 -11.54
CA THR A 86 -1.85 11.31 -11.86
C THR A 86 -2.86 10.19 -11.75
N ILE A 87 -2.41 8.94 -11.67
CA ILE A 87 -3.29 7.78 -11.61
C ILE A 87 -3.22 7.20 -10.20
N PRO A 88 -4.37 7.02 -9.53
CA PRO A 88 -4.35 6.50 -8.16
C PRO A 88 -3.79 5.09 -8.08
N LEU A 89 -3.21 4.77 -6.93
CA LEU A 89 -2.78 3.41 -6.61
C LEU A 89 -3.99 2.57 -6.22
N ARG A 90 -3.93 1.27 -6.49
CA ARG A 90 -4.88 0.37 -5.86
C ARG A 90 -4.49 0.21 -4.40
N THR A 91 -5.47 0.20 -3.54
CA THR A 91 -5.27 -0.06 -2.12
C THR A 91 -6.04 -1.32 -1.74
N PHE A 92 -5.60 -1.97 -0.66
CA PHE A 92 -6.25 -3.17 -0.18
C PHE A 92 -6.61 -2.94 1.29
N PRO A 93 -7.90 -3.04 1.64
CA PRO A 93 -8.26 -2.86 3.05
C PRO A 93 -7.55 -3.88 3.93
N VAL A 94 -7.09 -3.41 5.08
CA VAL A 94 -6.28 -4.22 5.99
C VAL A 94 -7.13 -4.69 7.15
N THR A 95 -6.98 -5.95 7.51
CA THR A 95 -7.53 -6.51 8.74
C THR A 95 -6.37 -7.09 9.53
N ILE A 96 -6.29 -6.76 10.80
CA ILE A 96 -5.24 -7.30 11.65
C ILE A 96 -5.80 -8.54 12.35
N VAL A 97 -5.17 -9.67 12.13
CA VAL A 97 -5.58 -10.95 12.74
C VAL A 97 -4.34 -11.58 13.37
N ASP A 98 -4.40 -11.83 14.66
CA ASP A 98 -3.29 -12.47 15.39
C ASP A 98 -1.96 -11.75 15.16
N ASN A 99 -1.99 -10.42 15.20
CA ASN A 99 -0.82 -9.56 15.00
C ASN A 99 -0.23 -9.69 13.59
N GLN A 100 -1.03 -10.10 12.63
CA GLN A 100 -0.61 -10.15 11.23
C GLN A 100 -1.42 -9.19 10.39
N VAL A 101 -0.75 -8.56 9.42
CA VAL A 101 -1.39 -7.70 8.45
C VAL A 101 -1.98 -8.58 7.36
N CYS A 102 -3.30 -8.55 7.22
CA CYS A 102 -4.01 -9.40 6.28
C CYS A 102 -4.84 -8.58 5.31
N ILE A 103 -4.97 -9.08 4.10
CA ILE A 103 -5.82 -8.46 3.09
C ILE A 103 -6.61 -9.54 2.38
N ASP A 104 -7.65 -9.12 1.67
CA ASP A 104 -8.31 -9.97 0.68
C ASP A 104 -7.75 -9.57 -0.67
N PRO A 105 -6.91 -10.39 -1.30
CA PRO A 105 -6.26 -9.98 -2.56
C PRO A 105 -7.23 -9.85 -3.72
N ASN A 106 -8.46 -10.32 -3.54
CA ASN A 106 -9.48 -10.20 -4.59
C ASN A 106 -10.38 -8.98 -4.41
N ALA A 107 -10.09 -8.12 -3.44
CA ALA A 107 -10.93 -6.97 -3.15
C ALA A 107 -10.14 -5.66 -3.11
N PRO A 108 -9.37 -5.36 -4.16
CA PRO A 108 -8.65 -4.08 -4.18
C PRO A 108 -9.62 -2.92 -4.36
N GLN A 109 -9.21 -1.75 -3.89
CA GLN A 109 -9.94 -0.52 -4.08
C GLN A 109 -9.07 0.47 -4.82
N GLN A 110 -9.67 1.29 -5.65
CA GLN A 110 -8.94 2.34 -6.34
C GLN A 110 -9.86 3.54 -6.49
N GLU A 111 -9.41 4.68 -6.01
CA GLU A 111 -10.17 5.91 -6.16
C GLU A 111 -10.27 6.28 -7.63
N SER A 112 -11.40 6.85 -8.02
CA SER A 112 -11.55 7.32 -9.37
C SER A 112 -10.65 8.52 -9.60
N ALA A 113 -9.92 8.54 -10.72
CA ALA A 113 -9.14 9.70 -11.09
C ALA A 113 -10.04 10.82 -11.61
N VAL A 114 -11.28 10.47 -11.94
CA VAL A 114 -12.28 11.43 -12.38
C VAL A 114 -13.25 11.62 -11.25
N SER A 115 -13.43 12.76 -10.77
CA SER A 115 -14.35 12.95 -9.66
C SER A 115 -15.44 13.92 -9.98
#